data_cbfe826f64363646275dfe088c708d40
#
_entry.id   cbfe826f64363646275dfe088c708d40
#
_cell.length_a   1.000
_cell.length_b   1.000
_cell.length_c   1.000
_cell.angle_alpha   90.00
_cell.angle_beta   90.00
_cell.angle_gamma   90.00
#
_symmetry.space_group_name_H-M   'P 1'
#
loop_
_entity.id
_entity.type
_entity.pdbx_description
1 polymer ?
#
loop_
_entity_poly.entity_id
_entity_poly.type
_entity_poly.pdbx_seq_one_letter_code
_entity_poly.pdbx_strand_id
1 'polypeptide(L)'
;MNAIASLKPSVSEEEWQVRTDLAATLFLSSPLDYDGGELVIEDTFGPVKVKLPPGDIVLYPASSQHRVEPVTRGTRVASFIWLQSLVREDERRRLLHELDTSIMALRQALPASPDVARLLSLYHNLLRMWSDT
;
A
#
# COMPACT_ATOMS: atom_id res chain seq x y z
N MET A 1 4.20 -25.38 14.29
CA MET A 1 4.44 -25.96 12.96
C MET A 1 3.53 -25.25 11.97
N ASN A 2 4.02 -24.26 11.24
CA ASN A 2 3.21 -23.47 10.31
C ASN A 2 3.36 -24.09 8.92
N ALA A 3 2.32 -24.79 8.45
CA ALA A 3 2.27 -25.28 7.10
C ALA A 3 1.90 -24.13 6.15
N ILE A 4 2.89 -23.57 5.45
CA ILE A 4 2.64 -22.76 4.26
C ILE A 4 2.31 -23.75 3.14
N ALA A 5 1.01 -23.88 2.82
CA ALA A 5 0.58 -24.59 1.63
C ALA A 5 0.96 -23.76 0.40
N SER A 6 2.04 -24.11 -0.25
CA SER A 6 2.41 -23.58 -1.56
C SER A 6 1.48 -24.18 -2.60
N LEU A 7 0.46 -23.44 -3.00
CA LEU A 7 -0.28 -23.70 -4.24
C LEU A 7 0.62 -23.32 -5.41
N LYS A 8 1.25 -24.31 -6.05
CA LYS A 8 1.86 -24.14 -7.37
C LYS A 8 0.75 -24.08 -8.41
N PRO A 9 0.54 -22.96 -9.12
CA PRO A 9 -0.32 -22.97 -10.28
C PRO A 9 0.36 -23.79 -11.39
N SER A 10 -0.34 -24.76 -11.94
CA SER A 10 0.06 -25.49 -13.15
C SER A 10 -0.24 -24.63 -14.40
N VAL A 11 0.45 -23.53 -14.54
CA VAL A 11 0.43 -22.71 -15.75
C VAL A 11 1.86 -22.68 -16.27
N SER A 12 2.02 -22.89 -17.59
CA SER A 12 3.30 -22.85 -18.31
C SER A 12 4.22 -21.76 -17.77
N GLU A 13 5.48 -22.11 -17.55
CA GLU A 13 6.56 -21.29 -16.99
C GLU A 13 6.89 -20.06 -17.87
N GLU A 14 5.95 -19.14 -18.04
CA GLU A 14 6.31 -17.77 -18.26
C GLU A 14 6.60 -17.18 -16.87
N GLU A 15 7.87 -16.93 -16.62
CA GLU A 15 8.37 -16.35 -15.38
C GLU A 15 7.84 -14.91 -15.28
N TRP A 16 6.65 -14.77 -14.68
CA TRP A 16 6.05 -13.46 -14.43
C TRP A 16 6.85 -12.77 -13.32
N GLN A 17 7.75 -11.87 -13.73
CA GLN A 17 8.48 -11.02 -12.80
C GLN A 17 7.65 -9.80 -12.51
N VAL A 18 7.17 -9.68 -11.27
CA VAL A 18 6.49 -8.48 -10.77
C VAL A 18 7.51 -7.67 -9.98
N ARG A 19 7.72 -6.41 -10.37
CA ARG A 19 8.48 -5.47 -9.56
C ARG A 19 7.66 -5.15 -8.31
N THR A 20 8.19 -5.50 -7.14
CA THR A 20 7.51 -5.33 -5.85
C THR A 20 7.76 -3.93 -5.30
N ASP A 21 7.04 -2.93 -5.80
CA ASP A 21 7.16 -1.54 -5.35
C ASP A 21 6.36 -1.31 -4.07
N LEU A 22 5.20 -1.92 -3.97
CA LEU A 22 4.28 -1.80 -2.86
C LEU A 22 3.88 -3.18 -2.36
N ALA A 23 3.65 -3.27 -1.06
CA ALA A 23 3.02 -4.40 -0.42
C ALA A 23 1.65 -3.98 0.14
N ALA A 24 0.70 -4.89 0.08
CA ALA A 24 -0.62 -4.71 0.65
C ALA A 24 -0.96 -5.87 1.57
N THR A 25 -1.60 -5.58 2.70
CA THR A 25 -2.15 -6.59 3.59
C THR A 25 -3.65 -6.40 3.70
N LEU A 26 -4.41 -7.40 3.25
CA LEU A 26 -5.85 -7.48 3.39
C LEU A 26 -6.16 -8.26 4.67
N PHE A 27 -6.90 -7.66 5.61
CA PHE A 27 -7.32 -8.29 6.85
C PHE A 27 -8.58 -9.12 6.62
N LEU A 28 -8.60 -10.36 7.10
CA LEU A 28 -9.70 -11.29 6.92
C LEU A 28 -10.30 -11.78 8.25
N SER A 29 -9.63 -11.55 9.38
CA SER A 29 -10.14 -11.81 10.73
C SER A 29 -10.53 -10.52 11.42
N SER A 30 -11.59 -10.57 12.25
CA SER A 30 -11.92 -9.46 13.14
C SER A 30 -10.78 -9.21 14.15
N PRO A 31 -10.43 -7.95 14.46
CA PRO A 31 -9.47 -7.64 15.53
C PRO A 31 -9.81 -8.22 16.90
N LEU A 32 -11.08 -8.55 17.13
CA LEU A 32 -11.59 -9.14 18.39
C LEU A 32 -11.38 -10.66 18.46
N ASP A 33 -11.09 -11.32 17.33
CA ASP A 33 -10.96 -12.78 17.27
C ASP A 33 -9.56 -13.26 17.73
N TYR A 34 -8.60 -12.35 17.86
CA TYR A 34 -7.23 -12.69 18.23
C TYR A 34 -6.53 -11.59 19.01
N ASP A 35 -5.56 -11.95 19.83
CA ASP A 35 -4.69 -11.04 20.57
C ASP A 35 -3.27 -11.07 19.99
N GLY A 36 -2.60 -9.92 19.99
CA GLY A 36 -1.34 -9.75 19.26
C GLY A 36 -1.59 -9.69 17.76
N GLY A 37 -0.65 -10.14 16.97
CA GLY A 37 -0.76 -10.24 15.51
C GLY A 37 -0.86 -8.92 14.78
N GLU A 38 -0.47 -7.80 15.40
CA GLU A 38 -0.39 -6.50 14.73
C GLU A 38 0.65 -6.56 13.60
N LEU A 39 0.33 -5.99 12.47
CA LEU A 39 1.30 -5.68 11.44
C LEU A 39 2.06 -4.42 11.88
N VAL A 40 3.37 -4.54 12.07
CA VAL A 40 4.26 -3.43 12.42
C VAL A 40 5.03 -3.05 11.18
N ILE A 41 4.95 -1.79 10.78
CA ILE A 41 5.66 -1.21 9.64
C ILE A 41 6.60 -0.16 10.20
N GLU A 42 7.90 -0.29 9.93
CA GLU A 42 8.89 0.72 10.32
C GLU A 42 8.81 1.90 9.36
N ASP A 43 8.48 3.06 9.90
CA ASP A 43 8.44 4.32 9.18
C ASP A 43 9.55 5.25 9.68
N THR A 44 9.81 6.33 8.95
CA THR A 44 10.81 7.36 9.29
C THR A 44 10.57 7.96 10.69
N PHE A 45 9.34 8.01 11.13
CA PHE A 45 8.93 8.57 12.44
C PHE A 45 8.70 7.51 13.53
N GLY A 46 9.08 6.26 13.26
CA GLY A 46 8.94 5.14 14.17
C GLY A 46 7.93 4.08 13.70
N PRO A 47 7.79 2.98 14.46
CA PRO A 47 6.95 1.87 14.07
C PRO A 47 5.46 2.23 14.12
N VAL A 48 4.74 1.91 13.06
CA VAL A 48 3.29 2.00 12.97
C VAL A 48 2.68 0.62 13.15
N LYS A 49 1.82 0.44 14.14
CA LYS A 49 1.10 -0.82 14.39
C LYS A 49 -0.28 -0.76 13.75
N VAL A 50 -0.58 -1.77 12.94
CA VAL A 50 -1.83 -1.85 12.17
C VAL A 50 -2.57 -3.14 12.51
N LYS A 51 -3.86 -3.00 12.86
CA LYS A 51 -4.79 -4.10 13.13
C LYS A 51 -6.19 -3.62 12.75
N LEU A 52 -6.68 -4.04 11.58
CA LEU A 52 -7.87 -3.51 10.95
C LEU A 52 -8.99 -4.56 10.90
N PRO A 53 -10.26 -4.14 10.76
CA PRO A 53 -11.39 -5.02 10.52
C PRO A 53 -11.26 -5.86 9.25
N PRO A 54 -11.98 -6.99 9.13
CA PRO A 54 -12.00 -7.80 7.92
C PRO A 54 -12.55 -6.99 6.73
N GLY A 55 -11.88 -7.11 5.59
CA GLY A 55 -12.18 -6.36 4.38
C GLY A 55 -11.33 -5.09 4.21
N ASP A 56 -10.72 -4.59 5.27
CA ASP A 56 -9.81 -3.46 5.18
C ASP A 56 -8.44 -3.88 4.65
N ILE A 57 -7.81 -2.97 3.94
CA ILE A 57 -6.49 -3.16 3.35
C ILE A 57 -5.55 -2.03 3.77
N VAL A 58 -4.31 -2.38 4.10
CA VAL A 58 -3.23 -1.41 4.27
C VAL A 58 -2.23 -1.56 3.14
N LEU A 59 -1.81 -0.43 2.57
CA LEU A 59 -0.83 -0.35 1.51
C LEU A 59 0.42 0.36 2.06
N TYR A 60 1.60 -0.20 1.78
CA TYR A 60 2.87 0.37 2.25
C TYR A 60 4.00 0.06 1.25
N PRO A 61 5.10 0.85 1.25
CA PRO A 61 6.26 0.57 0.42
C PRO A 61 6.83 -0.81 0.72
N ALA A 62 7.08 -1.62 -0.30
CA ALA A 62 7.65 -2.96 -0.11
C ALA A 62 9.09 -2.93 0.45
N SER A 63 9.77 -1.78 0.30
CA SER A 63 11.09 -1.49 0.88
C SER A 63 11.07 -1.27 2.41
N SER A 64 9.91 -0.98 3.00
CA SER A 64 9.77 -0.77 4.44
C SER A 64 10.00 -2.08 5.19
N GLN A 65 10.79 -2.02 6.26
CA GLN A 65 10.88 -3.17 7.19
C GLN A 65 9.52 -3.36 7.86
N HIS A 66 9.04 -4.58 7.86
CA HIS A 66 7.76 -4.91 8.47
C HIS A 66 7.78 -6.31 9.06
N ARG A 67 6.96 -6.52 10.09
CA ARG A 67 6.78 -7.80 10.75
C ARG A 67 5.37 -7.95 11.28
N VAL A 68 4.99 -9.17 11.57
CA VAL A 68 3.75 -9.45 12.30
C VAL A 68 4.14 -9.84 13.72
N GLU A 69 3.58 -9.16 14.72
CA GLU A 69 3.76 -9.52 16.13
C GLU A 69 3.17 -10.91 16.42
N PRO A 70 3.69 -11.63 17.40
CA PRO A 70 3.15 -12.94 17.76
C PRO A 70 1.65 -12.88 18.09
N VAL A 71 0.88 -13.84 17.58
CA VAL A 71 -0.51 -14.05 17.99
C VAL A 71 -0.50 -14.86 19.29
N THR A 72 -1.07 -14.29 20.34
CA THR A 72 -1.08 -14.89 21.68
C THR A 72 -2.38 -15.61 22.03
N ARG A 73 -3.49 -15.26 21.33
CA ARG A 73 -4.80 -15.91 21.44
C ARG A 73 -5.50 -15.86 20.07
N GLY A 74 -6.30 -16.87 19.77
CA GLY A 74 -7.12 -16.92 18.56
C GLY A 74 -6.33 -17.18 17.28
N THR A 75 -6.90 -16.78 16.15
CA THR A 75 -6.31 -16.99 14.82
C THR A 75 -6.38 -15.72 13.99
N ARG A 76 -5.23 -15.28 13.51
CA ARG A 76 -5.13 -14.18 12.55
C ARG A 76 -5.11 -14.75 11.14
N VAL A 77 -6.05 -14.31 10.30
CA VAL A 77 -6.07 -14.60 8.87
C VAL A 77 -5.91 -13.29 8.09
N ALA A 78 -4.97 -13.26 7.18
CA ALA A 78 -4.73 -12.13 6.30
C ALA A 78 -4.16 -12.62 4.97
N SER A 79 -4.38 -11.87 3.91
CA SER A 79 -3.73 -12.06 2.62
C SER A 79 -2.75 -10.92 2.38
N PHE A 80 -1.58 -11.20 1.82
CA PHE A 80 -0.65 -10.17 1.39
C PHE A 80 -0.44 -10.26 -0.12
N ILE A 81 -0.25 -9.09 -0.73
CA ILE A 81 -0.18 -8.93 -2.17
C ILE A 81 0.98 -7.97 -2.47
N TRP A 82 1.76 -8.27 -3.49
CA TRP A 82 2.73 -7.34 -4.04
C TRP A 82 2.14 -6.64 -5.25
N LEU A 83 2.42 -5.35 -5.37
CA LEU A 83 1.92 -4.50 -6.43
C LEU A 83 3.09 -3.78 -7.12
N GLN A 84 3.05 -3.80 -8.44
CA GLN A 84 3.90 -2.95 -9.25
C GLN A 84 3.22 -1.61 -9.44
N SER A 85 3.91 -0.53 -9.06
CA SER A 85 3.42 0.83 -9.25
C SER A 85 3.76 1.34 -10.65
N LEU A 86 2.89 2.17 -11.22
CA LEU A 86 3.23 2.93 -12.44
C LEU A 86 4.43 3.87 -12.21
N VAL A 87 4.56 4.40 -11.02
CA VAL A 87 5.72 5.23 -10.63
C VAL A 87 6.62 4.41 -9.74
N ARG A 88 7.82 4.12 -10.24
CA ARG A 88 8.76 3.19 -9.61
C ARG A 88 9.32 3.70 -8.29
N GLU A 89 9.77 4.96 -8.25
CA GLU A 89 10.49 5.51 -7.11
C GLU A 89 9.52 5.95 -5.99
N ASP A 90 9.79 5.50 -4.77
CA ASP A 90 9.01 5.82 -3.57
C ASP A 90 8.88 7.33 -3.37
N GLU A 91 9.97 8.07 -3.54
CA GLU A 91 9.99 9.52 -3.35
C GLU A 91 9.07 10.24 -4.33
N ARG A 92 9.04 9.82 -5.59
CA ARG A 92 8.13 10.39 -6.60
C ARG A 92 6.67 10.08 -6.28
N ARG A 93 6.38 8.87 -5.80
CA ARG A 93 5.03 8.52 -5.34
C ARG A 93 4.59 9.39 -4.17
N ARG A 94 5.49 9.61 -3.21
CA ARG A 94 5.23 10.49 -2.07
C ARG A 94 4.92 11.92 -2.52
N LEU A 95 5.73 12.49 -3.39
CA LEU A 95 5.52 13.84 -3.93
C LEU A 95 4.19 13.96 -4.69
N LEU A 96 3.85 12.97 -5.52
CA LEU A 96 2.58 12.94 -6.24
C LEU A 96 1.40 12.87 -5.26
N HIS A 97 1.49 12.06 -4.21
CA HIS A 97 0.45 11.94 -3.21
C HIS A 97 0.23 13.27 -2.43
N GLU A 98 1.32 13.93 -2.01
CA GLU A 98 1.25 15.22 -1.35
C GLU A 98 0.64 16.30 -2.25
N LEU A 99 1.04 16.32 -3.52
CA LEU A 99 0.49 17.25 -4.51
C LEU A 99 -0.99 16.99 -4.75
N ASP A 100 -1.41 15.74 -4.96
CA ASP A 100 -2.81 15.37 -5.16
C ASP A 100 -3.67 15.73 -3.95
N THR A 101 -3.23 15.41 -2.75
CA THR A 101 -3.93 15.75 -1.51
C THR A 101 -4.13 17.28 -1.38
N SER A 102 -3.10 18.05 -1.71
CA SER A 102 -3.15 19.52 -1.70
C SER A 102 -4.13 20.07 -2.75
N ILE A 103 -4.10 19.50 -3.95
CA ILE A 103 -5.02 19.88 -5.04
C ILE A 103 -6.47 19.59 -4.63
N MET A 104 -6.73 18.41 -4.04
CA MET A 104 -8.07 18.04 -3.60
C MET A 104 -8.61 18.98 -2.53
N ALA A 105 -7.78 19.38 -1.56
CA ALA A 105 -8.16 20.37 -0.54
C ALA A 105 -8.45 21.75 -1.17
N LEU A 106 -7.59 22.21 -2.08
CA LEU A 106 -7.79 23.48 -2.78
C LEU A 106 -9.04 23.46 -3.65
N ARG A 107 -9.31 22.33 -4.33
CA ARG A 107 -10.51 22.17 -5.16
C ARG A 107 -11.80 22.27 -4.36
N GLN A 108 -11.81 21.78 -3.11
CA GLN A 108 -12.96 21.92 -2.21
C GLN A 108 -13.13 23.38 -1.77
N ALA A 109 -12.03 24.08 -1.45
CA ALA A 109 -12.06 25.46 -0.98
C ALA A 109 -12.30 26.47 -2.12
N LEU A 110 -11.80 26.21 -3.32
CA LEU A 110 -11.76 27.13 -4.46
C LEU A 110 -12.17 26.43 -5.77
N PRO A 111 -13.41 25.91 -5.88
CA PRO A 111 -13.82 25.02 -6.98
C PRO A 111 -13.75 25.64 -8.39
N ALA A 112 -13.80 26.99 -8.50
CA ALA A 112 -13.74 27.71 -9.77
C ALA A 112 -12.38 28.35 -10.06
N SER A 113 -11.35 28.06 -9.24
CA SER A 113 -10.02 28.66 -9.41
C SER A 113 -9.30 28.09 -10.65
N PRO A 114 -8.84 28.94 -11.58
CA PRO A 114 -8.02 28.49 -12.71
C PRO A 114 -6.67 27.91 -12.26
N ASP A 115 -6.17 28.30 -11.10
CA ASP A 115 -4.92 27.81 -10.57
C ASP A 115 -5.05 26.35 -10.11
N VAL A 116 -6.19 25.95 -9.56
CA VAL A 116 -6.48 24.53 -9.25
C VAL A 116 -6.45 23.68 -10.52
N ALA A 117 -7.01 24.17 -11.63
CA ALA A 117 -6.96 23.47 -12.90
C ALA A 117 -5.52 23.33 -13.43
N ARG A 118 -4.69 24.36 -13.26
CA ARG A 118 -3.26 24.32 -13.64
C ARG A 118 -2.47 23.32 -12.79
N LEU A 119 -2.70 23.30 -11.49
CA LEU A 119 -2.06 22.33 -10.59
C LEU A 119 -2.45 20.90 -10.93
N LEU A 120 -3.72 20.66 -11.25
CA LEU A 120 -4.20 19.34 -11.69
C LEU A 120 -3.52 18.91 -13.01
N SER A 121 -3.38 19.84 -13.96
CA SER A 121 -2.64 19.60 -15.20
C SER A 121 -1.18 19.26 -14.94
N LEU A 122 -0.53 19.98 -14.03
CA LEU A 122 0.85 19.71 -13.60
C LEU A 122 0.98 18.31 -13.00
N TYR A 123 0.08 17.93 -12.09
CA TYR A 123 0.02 16.60 -11.51
C TYR A 123 -0.03 15.50 -12.59
N HIS A 124 -0.93 15.62 -13.55
CA HIS A 124 -1.05 14.65 -14.64
C HIS A 124 0.18 14.60 -15.54
N ASN A 125 0.85 15.74 -15.76
CA ASN A 125 2.11 15.77 -16.52
C ASN A 125 3.24 15.08 -15.76
N LEU A 126 3.38 15.34 -14.46
CA LEU A 126 4.37 14.66 -13.61
C LEU A 126 4.12 13.16 -13.56
N LEU A 127 2.86 12.75 -13.37
CA LEU A 127 2.49 11.34 -13.38
C LEU A 127 2.90 10.67 -14.69
N ARG A 128 2.63 11.32 -15.83
CA ARG A 128 3.00 10.82 -17.16
C ARG A 128 4.50 10.74 -17.38
N MET A 129 5.24 11.75 -16.89
CA MET A 129 6.71 11.81 -17.00
C MET A 129 7.40 10.74 -16.14
N TRP A 130 6.79 10.36 -15.01
CA TRP A 130 7.38 9.43 -14.06
C TRP A 130 6.81 8.02 -14.15
N SER A 131 5.80 7.80 -15.00
CA SER A 131 5.26 6.46 -15.25
C SER A 131 6.28 5.63 -16.02
N ASP A 132 6.51 4.42 -15.52
CA ASP A 132 7.35 3.39 -16.10
C ASP A 132 6.44 2.20 -16.46
N THR A 133 6.17 2.05 -17.75
CA THR A 133 5.26 1.02 -18.31
C THR A 133 6.03 -0.01 -19.13
#